data_206ed7881e5e55c88d45213f1d9b02f3
#
_entry.id   206ed7881e5e55c88d45213f1d9b02f3
#
_cell.length_a   1.000
_cell.length_b   1.000
_cell.length_c   1.000
_cell.angle_alpha   90.00
_cell.angle_beta   90.00
_cell.angle_gamma   90.00
#
_symmetry.space_group_name_H-M   'P 1'
#
loop_
_entity.id
_entity.type
_entity.pdbx_description
1 polymer ?
#
loop_
_entity_poly.entity_id
_entity_poly.type
_entity_poly.pdbx_seq_one_letter_code
_entity_poly.pdbx_strand_id
1 'polypeptide(L)'
;NLTDTILRARYRNSWSEEELMTPGEAVEVTITLWPTSNVFKKGHRIRLDISSSNFPRFDVNPNTGEPVGRHTHMLKADNTIHTGADHPSRIILPVIPAEDED
;
A
#
# COMPACT_ATOMS: atom_id res chain seq x y z
N ASN A 1 8.25 -4.22 -12.97
CA ASN A 1 7.05 -3.85 -12.22
C ASN A 1 5.86 -4.69 -12.71
N LEU A 2 5.34 -5.58 -11.88
CA LEU A 2 4.21 -6.43 -12.23
C LEU A 2 2.87 -5.73 -12.04
N THR A 3 2.74 -5.00 -10.96
CA THR A 3 1.53 -4.23 -10.64
C THR A 3 1.88 -3.16 -9.61
N ASP A 4 1.10 -2.12 -9.59
CA ASP A 4 1.14 -1.12 -8.54
C ASP A 4 -0.24 -0.56 -8.29
N THR A 5 -0.42 0.10 -7.17
CA THR A 5 -1.69 0.72 -6.80
C THR A 5 -1.45 1.79 -5.75
N ILE A 6 -2.51 2.45 -5.37
CA ILE A 6 -2.49 3.49 -4.35
C ILE A 6 -3.73 3.36 -3.47
N LEU A 7 -3.57 3.73 -2.21
CA LEU A 7 -4.68 3.93 -1.30
C LEU A 7 -4.43 5.20 -0.51
N ARG A 8 -5.42 6.09 -0.45
CA ARG A 8 -5.36 7.25 0.44
C ARG A 8 -5.74 6.81 1.84
N ALA A 9 -4.86 7.04 2.80
CA ALA A 9 -5.08 6.58 4.17
C ALA A 9 -6.37 7.17 4.77
N ARG A 10 -6.75 8.40 4.42
CA ARG A 10 -7.99 9.00 4.91
C ARG A 10 -9.26 8.30 4.42
N TYR A 11 -9.17 7.53 3.33
CA TYR A 11 -10.27 6.76 2.77
C TYR A 11 -10.08 5.26 2.94
N ARG A 12 -9.24 4.82 3.89
CA ARG A 12 -8.96 3.39 4.12
C ARG A 12 -10.17 2.58 4.54
N ASN A 13 -11.13 3.21 5.21
CA ASN A 13 -12.33 2.54 5.74
C ASN A 13 -13.59 2.88 4.95
N SER A 14 -13.60 3.93 4.16
CA SER A 14 -14.75 4.36 3.37
C SER A 14 -14.31 5.14 2.15
N TRP A 15 -15.00 4.98 1.04
CA TRP A 15 -14.72 5.72 -0.19
C TRP A 15 -15.29 7.14 -0.17
N SER A 16 -16.31 7.38 0.65
CA SER A 16 -17.04 8.64 0.69
C SER A 16 -16.79 9.47 1.95
N GLU A 17 -16.38 8.83 3.03
CA GLU A 17 -16.11 9.50 4.31
C GLU A 17 -14.63 9.41 4.64
N GLU A 18 -14.01 10.57 4.82
CA GLU A 18 -12.60 10.60 5.20
C GLU A 18 -12.42 10.39 6.70
N GLU A 19 -11.35 9.72 7.06
CA GLU A 19 -10.95 9.48 8.44
C GLU A 19 -9.44 9.66 8.53
N LEU A 20 -9.01 10.78 9.11
CA LEU A 20 -7.60 11.06 9.25
C LEU A 20 -6.97 10.13 10.28
N MET A 21 -5.69 9.83 10.10
CA MET A 21 -4.95 8.98 11.02
C MET A 21 -4.54 9.78 12.25
N THR A 22 -4.56 9.11 13.40
CA THR A 22 -4.04 9.67 14.65
C THR A 22 -2.54 9.37 14.75
N PRO A 23 -1.68 10.39 14.87
CA PRO A 23 -0.25 10.16 15.04
C PRO A 23 0.07 9.22 16.20
N GLY A 24 0.98 8.29 15.99
CA GLY A 24 1.37 7.31 16.99
C GLY A 24 0.46 6.09 17.11
N GLU A 25 -0.67 6.07 16.41
CA GLU A 25 -1.59 4.94 16.40
C GLU A 25 -1.30 4.01 15.22
N ALA A 26 -1.16 2.70 15.50
CA ALA A 26 -1.03 1.70 14.45
C ALA A 26 -2.42 1.34 13.92
N VAL A 27 -2.57 1.32 12.60
CA VAL A 27 -3.83 0.95 11.95
C VAL A 27 -3.57 -0.11 10.89
N GLU A 28 -4.55 -1.01 10.72
CA GLU A 28 -4.51 -1.98 9.64
C GLU A 28 -5.10 -1.35 8.37
N VAL A 29 -4.36 -1.49 7.28
CA VAL A 29 -4.78 -0.98 5.97
C VAL A 29 -4.77 -2.13 4.98
N THR A 30 -5.89 -2.36 4.31
CA THR A 30 -6.00 -3.36 3.26
C THR A 30 -5.95 -2.69 1.91
N ILE A 31 -4.97 -3.05 1.10
CA ILE A 31 -4.77 -2.52 -0.24
C ILE A 31 -4.96 -3.65 -1.24
N THR A 32 -5.87 -3.46 -2.19
CA THR A 32 -6.09 -4.43 -3.27
C THR A 32 -5.24 -4.02 -4.47
N LEU A 33 -4.32 -4.90 -4.84
CA LEU A 33 -3.48 -4.72 -6.02
C LEU A 33 -4.27 -5.03 -7.29
N TRP A 34 -3.86 -4.38 -8.38
CA TRP A 34 -4.43 -4.65 -9.68
C TRP A 34 -4.10 -6.07 -10.12
N PRO A 35 -5.05 -6.77 -10.76
CA PRO A 35 -4.81 -8.15 -11.22
C PRO A 35 -3.63 -8.23 -12.18
N THR A 36 -2.84 -9.27 -12.00
CA THR A 36 -1.73 -9.59 -12.90
C THR A 36 -1.55 -11.09 -12.90
N SER A 37 -0.86 -11.60 -13.91
CA SER A 37 -0.51 -13.00 -14.01
C SER A 37 0.98 -13.11 -14.34
N ASN A 38 1.69 -13.90 -13.55
CA ASN A 38 3.11 -14.09 -13.75
C ASN A 38 3.60 -15.39 -13.10
N VAL A 39 4.71 -15.89 -13.61
CA VAL A 39 5.40 -17.05 -13.04
C VAL A 39 6.68 -16.58 -12.38
N PHE A 40 6.79 -16.86 -11.07
CA PHE A 40 8.03 -16.64 -10.33
C PHE A 40 8.89 -17.90 -10.43
N LYS A 41 9.97 -17.81 -11.18
CA LYS A 41 10.87 -18.93 -11.40
C LYS A 41 11.71 -19.23 -10.18
N LYS A 42 12.16 -20.48 -10.07
CA LYS A 42 13.05 -20.90 -8.99
C LYS A 42 14.28 -19.97 -8.91
N GLY A 43 14.62 -19.55 -7.70
CA GLY A 43 15.71 -18.63 -7.45
C GLY A 43 15.38 -17.15 -7.62
N HIS A 44 14.21 -16.82 -8.18
CA HIS A 44 13.72 -15.46 -8.22
C HIS A 44 13.04 -15.08 -6.91
N ARG A 45 12.86 -13.80 -6.68
CA ARG A 45 12.26 -13.29 -5.46
C ARG A 45 11.08 -12.39 -5.77
N ILE A 46 10.07 -12.47 -4.92
CA ILE A 46 8.95 -11.54 -4.93
C ILE A 46 9.36 -10.32 -4.10
N ARG A 47 9.20 -9.14 -4.69
CA ARG A 47 9.49 -7.88 -4.01
C ARG A 47 8.24 -7.02 -3.94
N LEU A 48 7.97 -6.50 -2.74
CA LEU A 48 6.92 -5.53 -2.50
C LEU A 48 7.55 -4.24 -2.01
N ASP A 49 7.28 -3.13 -2.70
CA ASP A 49 7.72 -1.81 -2.29
C ASP A 49 6.51 -1.03 -1.77
N ILE A 50 6.63 -0.47 -0.57
CA ILE A 50 5.62 0.39 0.03
C ILE A 50 6.25 1.77 0.19
N SER A 51 5.57 2.78 -0.35
CA SER A 51 6.08 4.14 -0.40
C SER A 51 4.94 5.12 -0.15
N SER A 52 5.27 6.29 0.36
CA SER A 52 4.29 7.36 0.53
C SER A 52 4.10 8.21 -0.73
N SER A 53 4.84 7.95 -1.80
CA SER A 53 4.68 8.66 -3.06
C SER A 53 4.98 7.78 -4.28
N ASN A 54 4.34 8.09 -5.38
CA ASN A 54 4.60 7.50 -6.70
C ASN A 54 4.39 8.58 -7.77
N PHE A 55 5.00 9.73 -7.51
CA PHE A 55 4.95 10.87 -8.43
C PHE A 55 5.81 10.58 -9.68
N PRO A 56 5.38 10.95 -10.89
CA PRO A 56 4.21 11.78 -11.20
C PRO A 56 2.90 11.03 -11.47
N ARG A 57 2.88 9.71 -11.34
CA ARG A 57 1.67 8.92 -11.59
C ARG A 57 0.53 9.30 -10.64
N PHE A 58 0.87 9.57 -9.38
CA PHE A 58 -0.06 10.00 -8.35
C PHE A 58 0.47 11.25 -7.65
N ASP A 59 -0.43 12.06 -7.13
CA ASP A 59 -0.04 13.25 -6.39
C ASP A 59 0.70 12.89 -5.09
N VAL A 60 1.65 13.74 -4.73
CA VAL A 60 2.36 13.60 -3.46
C VAL A 60 1.44 14.00 -2.31
N ASN A 61 1.43 13.20 -1.25
CA ASN A 61 0.68 13.52 -0.03
C ASN A 61 1.40 14.61 0.76
N PRO A 62 0.77 15.78 0.97
CA PRO A 62 1.36 16.85 1.78
C PRO A 62 1.37 16.58 3.29
N ASN A 63 0.65 15.55 3.76
CA ASN A 63 0.58 15.13 5.16
C ASN A 63 -0.02 16.18 6.12
N THR A 64 -0.84 17.09 5.63
CA THR A 64 -1.41 18.17 6.43
C THR A 64 -2.84 17.92 6.89
N GLY A 65 -3.53 16.96 6.26
CA GLY A 65 -4.95 16.73 6.51
C GLY A 65 -5.87 17.73 5.83
N GLU A 66 -5.33 18.67 5.06
CA GLU A 66 -6.11 19.63 4.29
C GLU A 66 -6.92 18.92 3.19
N PRO A 67 -7.98 19.55 2.65
CA PRO A 67 -8.72 18.96 1.54
C PRO A 67 -7.82 18.56 0.38
N VAL A 68 -8.15 17.45 -0.26
CA VAL A 68 -7.35 16.90 -1.36
C VAL A 68 -7.21 17.91 -2.49
N GLY A 69 -5.97 18.15 -2.91
CA GLY A 69 -5.65 19.09 -3.98
C GLY A 69 -5.67 20.56 -3.57
N ARG A 70 -5.92 20.87 -2.31
CA ARG A 70 -6.00 22.23 -1.79
C ARG A 70 -5.03 22.51 -0.64
N HIS A 71 -3.95 21.78 -0.60
CA HIS A 71 -2.95 22.00 0.45
C HIS A 71 -2.23 23.34 0.26
N THR A 72 -1.90 23.97 1.38
CA THR A 72 -1.19 25.26 1.39
C THR A 72 0.28 25.10 1.72
N HIS A 73 0.67 23.96 2.29
CA HIS A 73 2.03 23.63 2.69
C HIS A 73 2.18 22.10 2.72
N MET A 74 3.41 21.66 2.97
CA MET A 74 3.71 20.23 3.09
C MET A 74 4.41 19.98 4.42
N LEU A 75 4.12 18.83 5.03
CA LEU A 75 4.75 18.37 6.26
C LEU A 75 5.46 17.05 6.01
N LYS A 76 6.57 16.86 6.70
CA LYS A 76 7.26 15.57 6.73
C LYS A 76 6.49 14.62 7.65
N ALA A 77 6.26 13.39 7.20
CA ALA A 77 5.71 12.33 8.02
C ALA A 77 6.71 11.17 8.10
N ASP A 78 6.89 10.63 9.30
CA ASP A 78 7.65 9.41 9.50
C ASP A 78 6.66 8.24 9.56
N ASN A 79 6.58 7.50 8.46
CA ASN A 79 5.66 6.37 8.33
C ASN A 79 6.39 5.07 8.67
N THR A 80 5.73 4.24 9.47
CA THR A 80 6.29 2.96 9.92
C THR A 80 5.43 1.82 9.43
N ILE A 81 6.06 0.85 8.80
CA ILE A 81 5.43 -0.42 8.39
C ILE A 81 5.84 -1.48 9.40
N HIS A 82 4.86 -2.02 10.11
CA HIS A 82 5.11 -3.04 11.13
C HIS A 82 5.18 -4.43 10.51
N THR A 83 6.15 -5.23 10.93
CA THR A 83 6.32 -6.61 10.45
C THR A 83 6.38 -7.63 11.59
N GLY A 84 6.26 -7.17 12.83
CA GLY A 84 6.31 -8.03 14.00
C GLY A 84 5.03 -8.84 14.24
N ALA A 85 5.05 -9.70 15.24
CA ALA A 85 3.94 -10.60 15.55
C ALA A 85 2.66 -9.85 15.99
N ASP A 86 2.81 -8.69 16.63
CA ASP A 86 1.66 -7.91 17.12
C ASP A 86 0.94 -7.15 16.00
N HIS A 87 1.68 -6.74 14.97
CA HIS A 87 1.16 -6.00 13.82
C HIS A 87 1.79 -6.55 12.53
N PRO A 88 1.42 -7.78 12.13
CA PRO A 88 2.05 -8.40 10.96
C PRO A 88 1.54 -7.81 9.66
N SER A 89 2.45 -7.20 8.89
CA SER A 89 2.16 -6.84 7.50
C SER A 89 2.41 -8.03 6.60
N ARG A 90 1.55 -8.24 5.63
CA ARG A 90 1.63 -9.38 4.72
C ARG A 90 1.05 -9.08 3.36
N ILE A 91 1.47 -9.85 2.37
CA ILE A 91 0.85 -9.88 1.06
C ILE A 91 0.16 -11.24 0.90
N ILE A 92 -1.05 -11.21 0.36
CA ILE A 92 -1.84 -12.42 0.09
C ILE A 92 -1.89 -12.61 -1.42
N LEU A 93 -1.38 -13.72 -1.90
CA LEU A 93 -1.31 -14.03 -3.32
C LEU A 93 -2.08 -15.31 -3.62
N PRO A 94 -3.03 -15.29 -4.59
CA PRO A 94 -3.60 -16.52 -5.10
C PRO A 94 -2.55 -17.23 -5.97
N VAL A 95 -2.31 -18.49 -5.68
CA VAL A 95 -1.32 -19.28 -6.39
C VAL A 95 -1.99 -20.44 -7.11
N ILE A 96 -1.69 -20.56 -8.40
CA ILE A 96 -2.07 -21.74 -9.16
C ILE A 96 -0.93 -22.74 -9.02
N PRO A 97 -1.15 -23.91 -8.40
CA PRO A 97 -0.09 -24.92 -8.24
C PRO A 97 0.43 -25.38 -9.60
N ALA A 98 1.71 -25.71 -9.66
CA ALA A 98 2.26 -26.35 -10.84
C ALA A 98 1.57 -27.71 -11.04
N GLU A 99 1.22 -28.03 -12.29
CA GLU A 99 0.70 -29.34 -12.62
C GLU A 99 1.82 -30.37 -12.46
N ASP A 100 1.47 -31.51 -11.81
CA ASP A 100 2.40 -32.62 -11.76
C ASP A 100 2.50 -33.20 -13.18
N GLU A 101 3.71 -33.19 -13.71
CA GLU A 101 4.00 -33.86 -14.96
C GLU A 101 4.22 -35.35 -14.68
N ASP A 102 3.30 -36.13 -15.17
CA ASP A 102 3.43 -37.58 -15.09
C ASP A 102 4.33 -38.14 -16.21
#